data_89c55bad39c740dc6b2d1c701c4c9936
#
_entry.id   89c55bad39c740dc6b2d1c701c4c9936
#
_cell.length_a   1.000
_cell.length_b   1.000
_cell.length_c   1.000
_cell.angle_alpha   90.00
_cell.angle_beta   90.00
_cell.angle_gamma   90.00
#
_symmetry.space_group_name_H-M   'P 1'
#
loop_
_entity.id
_entity.type
_entity.pdbx_description
1 polymer ?
#
loop_
_entity_poly.entity_id
_entity_poly.type
_entity_poly.pdbx_seq_one_letter_code
_entity_poly.pdbx_strand_id
1 'polypeptide(L)'
;MAARRNGKRKKRNTAAIILVSLLFILVTAVIVLLGYLVSNGRTIRDFMEGSAFMPSRSVEASSADPAQSGGTENGDPESHAGAEIESDPEAGAEDPEEDVPEEERYYFEEGQLHRGDLILVNGEYPYSFTDNQASDLVYIRGVKTVDYALAKDDLMASRHAVSFLDVMIRDCTRAIGEDSTGVTEAFRTYEYQDELYAEIEEEYGEEYAKEYVASPGCSEHHTGLAFDLGVYYGSYADSFTGSANAEWINENAQYYGFIRRYREDKTDITGISGETWHYRYVGVPHSIVMEQNDLCLEEYIDRMREYTQKNPLKVSFSSAHYEVFYTAKDWIRIPEGTFTVSGNNVDGYIVTVRTDLT
;
A
#
# COMPACT_ATOMS: atom_id res chain seq x y z
N MET A 1 -24.23 63.49 -13.53
CA MET A 1 -23.71 62.49 -14.52
C MET A 1 -22.20 62.25 -14.44
N ALA A 2 -21.41 63.09 -13.78
CA ALA A 2 -19.93 62.92 -13.70
C ALA A 2 -19.45 61.81 -12.75
N ALA A 3 -20.15 61.50 -11.66
CA ALA A 3 -19.71 60.48 -10.68
C ALA A 3 -19.75 59.04 -11.20
N ARG A 4 -20.62 58.70 -12.15
CA ARG A 4 -20.72 57.36 -12.75
C ARG A 4 -19.57 57.02 -13.74
N ARG A 5 -18.96 58.06 -14.34
CA ARG A 5 -17.83 57.87 -15.28
C ARG A 5 -16.51 57.55 -14.55
N ASN A 6 -16.28 58.13 -13.37
CA ASN A 6 -15.05 57.87 -12.59
C ASN A 6 -15.01 56.49 -11.97
N GLY A 7 -16.13 55.93 -11.54
CA GLY A 7 -16.18 54.54 -10.99
C GLY A 7 -15.90 53.47 -12.01
N LYS A 8 -16.36 53.65 -13.27
CA LYS A 8 -16.08 52.70 -14.37
C LYS A 8 -14.61 52.74 -14.80
N ARG A 9 -13.97 53.90 -14.77
CA ARG A 9 -12.53 54.05 -15.13
C ARG A 9 -11.64 53.42 -14.07
N LYS A 10 -11.97 53.54 -12.76
CA LYS A 10 -11.24 52.94 -11.65
C LYS A 10 -11.35 51.38 -11.67
N LYS A 11 -12.55 50.83 -11.93
CA LYS A 11 -12.75 49.37 -12.07
C LYS A 11 -12.00 48.78 -13.29
N ARG A 12 -11.95 49.50 -14.41
CA ARG A 12 -11.19 49.06 -15.60
C ARG A 12 -9.69 49.04 -15.35
N ASN A 13 -9.13 50.00 -14.63
CA ASN A 13 -7.70 50.02 -14.30
C ASN A 13 -7.35 48.92 -13.30
N THR A 14 -8.21 48.59 -12.34
CA THR A 14 -7.99 47.48 -11.38
C THR A 14 -8.01 46.15 -12.09
N ALA A 15 -8.96 45.89 -12.98
CA ALA A 15 -9.03 44.70 -13.76
C ALA A 15 -7.81 44.53 -14.70
N ALA A 16 -7.32 45.61 -15.31
CA ALA A 16 -6.11 45.60 -16.12
C ALA A 16 -4.86 45.30 -15.29
N ILE A 17 -4.75 45.83 -14.08
CA ILE A 17 -3.64 45.57 -13.16
C ILE A 17 -3.66 44.07 -12.73
N ILE A 18 -4.83 43.54 -12.38
CA ILE A 18 -4.97 42.12 -12.01
C ILE A 18 -4.57 41.23 -13.19
N LEU A 19 -5.04 41.54 -14.41
CA LEU A 19 -4.69 40.77 -15.61
C LEU A 19 -3.18 40.78 -15.90
N VAL A 20 -2.53 41.93 -15.75
CA VAL A 20 -1.07 42.07 -15.94
C VAL A 20 -0.31 41.31 -14.85
N SER A 21 -0.79 41.33 -13.60
CA SER A 21 -0.18 40.58 -12.50
C SER A 21 -0.30 39.09 -12.71
N LEU A 22 -1.46 38.58 -13.16
CA LEU A 22 -1.67 37.17 -13.49
C LEU A 22 -0.79 36.72 -14.66
N LEU A 23 -0.68 37.55 -15.70
CA LEU A 23 0.21 37.30 -16.82
C LEU A 23 1.68 37.23 -16.39
N PHE A 24 2.11 38.14 -15.49
CA PHE A 24 3.47 38.11 -14.97
C PHE A 24 3.75 36.85 -14.13
N ILE A 25 2.81 36.42 -13.30
CA ILE A 25 2.92 35.15 -12.53
C ILE A 25 3.01 33.97 -13.49
N LEU A 26 2.18 33.91 -14.53
CA LEU A 26 2.21 32.84 -15.53
C LEU A 26 3.56 32.82 -16.27
N VAL A 27 4.07 33.94 -16.69
CA VAL A 27 5.36 34.05 -17.40
C VAL A 27 6.52 33.61 -16.50
N THR A 28 6.50 34.00 -15.22
CA THR A 28 7.51 33.59 -14.24
C THR A 28 7.44 32.07 -14.00
N ALA A 29 6.25 31.50 -13.86
CA ALA A 29 6.06 30.05 -13.71
C ALA A 29 6.60 29.29 -14.92
N VAL A 30 6.32 29.76 -16.14
CA VAL A 30 6.84 29.16 -17.37
C VAL A 30 8.37 29.27 -17.45
N ILE A 31 8.96 30.39 -17.05
CA ILE A 31 10.43 30.54 -17.05
C ILE A 31 11.07 29.59 -16.03
N VAL A 32 10.48 29.44 -14.84
CA VAL A 32 10.96 28.52 -13.81
C VAL A 32 10.87 27.08 -14.31
N LEU A 33 9.74 26.70 -14.92
CA LEU A 33 9.55 25.37 -15.52
C LEU A 33 10.56 25.09 -16.64
N LEU A 34 10.76 26.05 -17.56
CA LEU A 34 11.75 25.92 -18.64
C LEU A 34 13.17 25.80 -18.10
N GLY A 35 13.50 26.58 -17.08
CA GLY A 35 14.79 26.50 -16.38
C GLY A 35 15.00 25.14 -15.73
N TYR A 36 13.97 24.60 -15.11
CA TYR A 36 13.97 23.27 -14.52
C TYR A 36 14.17 22.16 -15.57
N LEU A 37 13.40 22.21 -16.68
CA LEU A 37 13.52 21.25 -17.77
C LEU A 37 14.91 21.26 -18.42
N VAL A 38 15.47 22.46 -18.66
CA VAL A 38 16.82 22.61 -19.24
C VAL A 38 17.91 22.11 -18.28
N SER A 39 17.80 22.38 -16.99
CA SER A 39 18.78 21.92 -16.00
C SER A 39 18.77 20.41 -15.80
N ASN A 40 17.65 19.75 -16.09
CA ASN A 40 17.50 18.30 -16.00
C ASN A 40 17.56 17.56 -17.34
N GLY A 41 17.92 18.26 -18.43
CA GLY A 41 18.03 17.68 -19.77
C GLY A 41 16.71 17.17 -20.38
N ARG A 42 15.56 17.72 -19.91
CA ARG A 42 14.21 17.32 -20.33
C ARG A 42 13.63 18.26 -21.36
N THR A 43 12.71 17.77 -22.17
CA THR A 43 12.01 18.58 -23.17
C THR A 43 10.57 18.84 -22.74
N ILE A 44 9.96 19.90 -23.31
CA ILE A 44 8.53 20.20 -23.08
C ILE A 44 7.64 19.01 -23.50
N ARG A 45 8.08 18.27 -24.51
CA ARG A 45 7.37 17.10 -25.02
C ARG A 45 7.28 15.99 -23.94
N ASP A 46 8.37 15.75 -23.21
CA ASP A 46 8.43 14.74 -22.15
C ASP A 46 7.47 15.09 -20.99
N PHE A 47 7.26 16.37 -20.75
CA PHE A 47 6.30 16.85 -19.75
C PHE A 47 4.85 16.67 -20.21
N MET A 48 4.55 16.98 -21.48
CA MET A 48 3.19 16.88 -22.05
C MET A 48 2.71 15.45 -22.30
N GLU A 49 3.63 14.51 -22.45
CA GLU A 49 3.32 13.08 -22.70
C GLU A 49 3.23 12.25 -21.40
N GLY A 50 3.20 12.89 -20.20
CA GLY A 50 3.14 12.17 -18.92
C GLY A 50 4.38 11.35 -18.58
N SER A 51 5.36 11.30 -19.49
CA SER A 51 6.64 10.60 -19.31
C SER A 51 7.62 11.40 -18.45
N ALA A 52 7.15 12.43 -17.77
CA ALA A 52 7.98 13.40 -17.06
C ALA A 52 8.71 12.81 -15.82
N PHE A 53 8.60 11.50 -15.57
CA PHE A 53 9.20 10.88 -14.39
C PHE A 53 10.11 9.67 -14.68
N MET A 54 10.73 9.60 -15.88
CA MET A 54 11.77 8.60 -16.13
C MET A 54 13.07 9.26 -16.59
N PRO A 55 14.12 9.33 -15.78
CA PRO A 55 15.45 9.65 -16.28
C PRO A 55 16.06 8.40 -16.95
N SER A 56 16.12 8.39 -18.28
CA SER A 56 16.95 7.42 -19.01
C SER A 56 18.43 7.77 -18.79
N ARG A 57 19.11 7.01 -17.98
CA ARG A 57 20.56 7.00 -17.92
C ARG A 57 21.04 5.63 -18.37
N SER A 58 21.53 5.56 -19.59
CA SER A 58 22.33 4.45 -20.11
C SER A 58 23.62 4.39 -19.30
N VAL A 59 23.82 3.33 -18.53
CA VAL A 59 25.10 3.02 -17.91
C VAL A 59 25.85 2.10 -18.87
N GLU A 60 26.92 2.61 -19.49
CA GLU A 60 27.91 1.79 -20.17
C GLU A 60 28.66 0.98 -19.11
N ALA A 61 28.65 -0.34 -19.29
CA ALA A 61 29.40 -1.27 -18.46
C ALA A 61 30.91 -1.10 -18.72
N SER A 62 31.62 -0.64 -17.72
CA SER A 62 33.09 -0.72 -17.68
C SER A 62 33.47 -1.91 -16.80
N SER A 63 34.09 -2.90 -17.43
CA SER A 63 34.72 -4.05 -16.80
C SER A 63 36.01 -3.66 -16.09
N ALA A 64 36.11 -3.96 -14.80
CA ALA A 64 37.41 -4.08 -14.12
C ALA A 64 37.34 -5.15 -13.02
N ASP A 65 38.22 -6.10 -13.11
CA ASP A 65 38.39 -7.30 -12.31
C ASP A 65 39.01 -6.99 -10.92
N PRO A 66 38.81 -7.82 -9.89
CA PRO A 66 39.11 -7.49 -8.50
C PRO A 66 40.46 -8.01 -8.04
N ALA A 67 41.11 -7.25 -7.17
CA ALA A 67 42.21 -7.73 -6.36
C ALA A 67 41.91 -7.64 -4.85
N GLN A 68 42.07 -8.79 -4.22
CA GLN A 68 41.99 -9.19 -2.82
C GLN A 68 42.45 -8.16 -1.77
N SER A 69 41.74 -8.04 -0.64
CA SER A 69 42.24 -8.51 0.68
C SER A 69 41.36 -8.08 1.86
N GLY A 70 41.22 -8.96 2.84
CA GLY A 70 41.07 -8.59 4.26
C GLY A 70 39.65 -8.72 4.84
N GLY A 71 39.37 -9.84 5.53
CA GLY A 71 38.13 -10.13 6.19
C GLY A 71 37.85 -9.26 7.42
N THR A 72 36.55 -9.00 7.62
CA THR A 72 35.88 -8.88 8.92
C THR A 72 34.48 -9.45 8.75
N GLU A 73 34.10 -10.35 9.65
CA GLU A 73 32.81 -10.99 9.72
C GLU A 73 31.72 -9.91 9.93
N ASN A 74 30.98 -9.61 8.86
CA ASN A 74 29.69 -8.98 8.94
C ASN A 74 28.69 -10.03 8.48
N GLY A 75 27.74 -10.38 9.38
CA GLY A 75 26.68 -11.31 9.07
C GLY A 75 25.93 -10.84 7.83
N ASP A 76 25.89 -11.70 6.82
CA ASP A 76 25.05 -11.56 5.65
C ASP A 76 23.58 -11.35 6.07
N PRO A 77 22.82 -10.52 5.34
CA PRO A 77 21.37 -10.57 5.46
C PRO A 77 20.95 -12.01 5.10
N GLU A 78 20.34 -12.70 6.06
CA GLU A 78 19.85 -14.06 5.86
C GLU A 78 19.07 -14.10 4.55
N SER A 79 19.57 -14.91 3.59
CA SER A 79 18.82 -15.22 2.39
C SER A 79 17.50 -15.83 2.86
N HIS A 80 16.39 -15.16 2.61
CA HIS A 80 15.07 -15.68 2.91
C HIS A 80 14.94 -17.03 2.17
N ALA A 81 15.03 -18.13 2.91
CA ALA A 81 14.78 -19.46 2.37
C ALA A 81 13.36 -19.45 1.79
N GLY A 82 13.20 -19.96 0.57
CA GLY A 82 11.92 -19.96 -0.11
C GLY A 82 10.82 -20.52 0.78
N ALA A 83 9.63 -19.93 0.73
CA ALA A 83 8.48 -20.46 1.43
C ALA A 83 7.97 -21.70 0.68
N GLU A 84 7.70 -22.76 1.42
CA GLU A 84 7.06 -23.97 0.90
C GLU A 84 5.55 -23.87 1.16
N ILE A 85 4.76 -24.03 0.11
CA ILE A 85 3.29 -24.10 0.18
C ILE A 85 2.92 -25.54 -0.14
N GLU A 86 2.44 -26.27 0.86
CA GLU A 86 1.93 -27.61 0.70
C GLU A 86 0.41 -27.57 0.65
N SER A 87 -0.18 -27.91 -0.46
CA SER A 87 -1.43 -28.60 -0.75
C SER A 87 -2.16 -28.07 -1.98
N ASP A 88 -2.48 -28.99 -2.90
CA ASP A 88 -3.66 -28.85 -3.74
C ASP A 88 -4.87 -29.21 -2.88
N PRO A 89 -5.91 -28.35 -2.80
CA PRO A 89 -7.13 -28.70 -2.09
C PRO A 89 -7.81 -29.86 -2.82
N GLU A 90 -8.05 -30.97 -2.12
CA GLU A 90 -9.08 -31.90 -2.58
C GLU A 90 -10.41 -31.14 -2.54
N ALA A 91 -10.97 -30.84 -3.72
CA ALA A 91 -12.09 -29.93 -3.90
C ALA A 91 -13.24 -30.19 -2.91
N GLY A 92 -13.54 -29.17 -2.08
CA GLY A 92 -14.88 -28.82 -1.62
C GLY A 92 -15.73 -29.93 -1.01
N ALA A 93 -15.27 -30.64 0.01
CA ALA A 93 -16.17 -31.27 0.93
C ALA A 93 -16.60 -30.22 1.96
N GLU A 94 -17.87 -29.78 1.92
CA GLU A 94 -18.48 -29.08 3.06
C GLU A 94 -18.14 -29.87 4.32
N ASP A 95 -17.62 -29.18 5.33
CA ASP A 95 -17.32 -29.79 6.62
C ASP A 95 -18.61 -30.37 7.16
N PRO A 96 -18.78 -31.73 7.28
CA PRO A 96 -19.99 -32.26 7.88
C PRO A 96 -20.12 -31.62 9.26
N GLU A 97 -21.35 -31.22 9.63
CA GLU A 97 -21.62 -30.69 10.95
C GLU A 97 -21.12 -31.67 12.00
N GLU A 98 -19.89 -31.50 12.43
CA GLU A 98 -19.36 -32.20 13.58
C GLU A 98 -20.03 -31.61 14.81
N ASP A 99 -20.51 -32.49 15.69
CA ASP A 99 -21.02 -32.09 16.99
C ASP A 99 -19.85 -31.69 17.90
N VAL A 100 -19.25 -30.51 17.59
CA VAL A 100 -18.16 -29.93 18.39
C VAL A 100 -18.77 -29.45 19.70
N PRO A 101 -18.30 -29.95 20.86
CA PRO A 101 -18.76 -29.47 22.17
C PRO A 101 -18.59 -27.94 22.27
N GLU A 102 -19.51 -27.29 22.96
CA GLU A 102 -19.53 -25.82 23.10
C GLU A 102 -18.24 -25.29 23.76
N GLU A 103 -17.69 -26.03 24.70
CA GLU A 103 -16.42 -25.71 25.38
C GLU A 103 -15.19 -25.80 24.47
N GLU A 104 -15.28 -26.42 23.31
CA GLU A 104 -14.24 -26.49 22.30
C GLU A 104 -14.43 -25.47 21.18
N ARG A 105 -15.47 -24.59 21.28
CA ARG A 105 -15.76 -23.55 20.27
C ARG A 105 -15.16 -22.21 20.67
N TYR A 106 -14.60 -21.53 19.68
CA TYR A 106 -14.24 -20.12 19.77
C TYR A 106 -15.22 -19.32 18.90
N TYR A 107 -16.01 -18.46 19.53
CA TYR A 107 -16.97 -17.60 18.85
C TYR A 107 -16.30 -16.27 18.47
N PHE A 108 -16.62 -15.79 17.27
CA PHE A 108 -16.12 -14.50 16.79
C PHE A 108 -16.88 -13.35 17.43
N GLU A 109 -16.21 -12.21 17.55
CA GLU A 109 -16.83 -11.00 18.09
C GLU A 109 -17.83 -10.41 17.09
N GLU A 110 -18.83 -9.69 17.61
CA GLU A 110 -19.73 -8.89 16.77
C GLU A 110 -18.91 -7.87 15.95
N GLY A 111 -19.20 -7.76 14.64
CA GLY A 111 -18.46 -6.89 13.73
C GLY A 111 -17.08 -7.44 13.29
N GLN A 112 -16.67 -8.64 13.74
CA GLN A 112 -15.39 -9.25 13.35
C GLN A 112 -15.28 -9.46 11.83
N LEU A 113 -16.40 -9.64 11.12
CA LEU A 113 -16.44 -9.75 9.66
C LEU A 113 -15.73 -8.59 8.96
N HIS A 114 -15.82 -7.40 9.55
CA HIS A 114 -15.26 -6.16 9.00
C HIS A 114 -13.94 -5.75 9.63
N ARG A 115 -13.28 -6.63 10.41
CA ARG A 115 -12.04 -6.34 11.15
C ARG A 115 -10.92 -7.31 10.80
N GLY A 116 -9.69 -6.82 10.86
CA GLY A 116 -8.46 -7.60 10.69
C GLY A 116 -7.68 -7.20 9.46
N ASP A 117 -6.56 -7.89 9.24
CA ASP A 117 -5.58 -7.50 8.22
C ASP A 117 -6.02 -7.89 6.79
N LEU A 118 -6.98 -8.82 6.66
CA LEU A 118 -7.44 -9.35 5.37
C LEU A 118 -8.79 -8.80 4.91
N ILE A 119 -9.30 -7.75 5.55
CA ILE A 119 -10.54 -7.12 5.06
C ILE A 119 -10.34 -6.56 3.66
N LEU A 120 -11.17 -6.99 2.72
CA LEU A 120 -11.21 -6.45 1.36
C LEU A 120 -11.97 -5.12 1.38
N VAL A 121 -11.32 -4.07 0.90
CA VAL A 121 -11.94 -2.75 0.72
C VAL A 121 -11.74 -2.32 -0.72
N ASN A 122 -12.83 -2.18 -1.45
CA ASN A 122 -12.86 -1.73 -2.84
C ASN A 122 -14.23 -1.18 -3.20
N GLY A 123 -14.52 -0.94 -4.48
CA GLY A 123 -15.79 -0.39 -4.96
C GLY A 123 -17.01 -1.26 -4.68
N GLU A 124 -16.85 -2.56 -4.47
CA GLU A 124 -17.94 -3.50 -4.14
C GLU A 124 -18.09 -3.70 -2.63
N TYR A 125 -16.99 -3.68 -1.89
CA TYR A 125 -16.93 -3.93 -0.44
C TYR A 125 -16.38 -2.70 0.29
N PRO A 126 -17.23 -1.70 0.61
CA PRO A 126 -16.79 -0.49 1.29
C PRO A 126 -16.34 -0.78 2.72
N TYR A 127 -15.48 0.09 3.25
CA TYR A 127 -15.00 0.04 4.62
C TYR A 127 -16.11 0.32 5.62
N SER A 128 -16.27 -0.54 6.63
CA SER A 128 -17.24 -0.32 7.71
C SER A 128 -16.64 0.55 8.82
N PHE A 129 -16.97 1.84 8.83
CA PHE A 129 -16.51 2.78 9.85
C PHE A 129 -17.14 2.55 11.22
N THR A 130 -18.30 1.88 11.28
CA THR A 130 -19.00 1.59 12.54
C THR A 130 -18.40 0.40 13.26
N ASP A 131 -17.96 -0.62 12.52
CA ASP A 131 -17.43 -1.85 13.08
C ASP A 131 -15.91 -1.78 13.26
N ASN A 132 -15.23 -1.01 12.41
CA ASN A 132 -13.82 -0.72 12.53
C ASN A 132 -13.60 0.57 13.30
N GLN A 133 -13.55 0.45 14.59
CA GLN A 133 -12.94 1.53 15.34
C GLN A 133 -11.43 1.37 15.13
N ALA A 134 -10.85 2.36 14.51
CA ALA A 134 -9.41 2.49 14.30
C ALA A 134 -8.67 2.61 15.65
N SER A 135 -8.90 1.64 16.53
CA SER A 135 -8.46 1.66 17.93
C SER A 135 -6.94 1.53 18.07
N ASP A 136 -6.27 1.06 17.01
CA ASP A 136 -4.82 0.92 16.97
C ASP A 136 -4.13 1.96 16.09
N LEU A 137 -4.88 2.94 15.52
CA LEU A 137 -4.28 4.04 14.75
C LEU A 137 -3.39 4.91 15.64
N VAL A 138 -2.18 5.14 15.16
CA VAL A 138 -1.17 5.96 15.85
C VAL A 138 -0.50 6.91 14.87
N TYR A 139 0.01 8.02 15.36
CA TYR A 139 0.92 8.85 14.56
C TYR A 139 2.21 8.09 14.29
N ILE A 140 2.52 7.87 13.01
CA ILE A 140 3.72 7.13 12.57
C ILE A 140 4.96 7.75 13.18
N ARG A 141 5.08 9.08 13.17
CA ARG A 141 6.19 9.82 13.78
C ARG A 141 6.47 9.47 15.25
N GLY A 142 5.41 9.16 16.00
CA GLY A 142 5.49 8.87 17.44
C GLY A 142 5.89 7.44 17.77
N VAL A 143 5.84 6.52 16.81
CA VAL A 143 6.01 5.08 17.05
C VAL A 143 7.06 4.42 16.16
N LYS A 144 7.42 5.02 15.02
CA LYS A 144 8.45 4.47 14.13
C LYS A 144 9.78 4.34 14.87
N THR A 145 10.45 3.22 14.67
CA THR A 145 11.74 2.85 15.30
C THR A 145 12.93 3.01 14.36
N VAL A 146 12.64 3.30 13.08
CA VAL A 146 13.61 3.51 12.00
C VAL A 146 13.49 4.95 11.52
N ASP A 147 14.61 5.55 11.14
CA ASP A 147 14.60 6.90 10.59
C ASP A 147 14.27 6.84 9.10
N TYR A 148 13.11 7.35 8.71
CA TYR A 148 12.65 7.54 7.34
C TYR A 148 11.76 8.78 7.25
N ALA A 149 11.69 9.33 6.04
CA ALA A 149 10.93 10.54 5.78
C ALA A 149 9.40 10.30 5.86
N LEU A 150 8.68 11.31 6.31
CA LEU A 150 7.23 11.38 6.23
C LEU A 150 6.85 12.65 5.48
N ALA A 151 5.96 12.57 4.50
CA ALA A 151 5.47 13.74 3.76
C ALA A 151 4.77 14.76 4.66
N LYS A 152 4.11 14.26 5.72
CA LYS A 152 3.39 15.05 6.72
C LYS A 152 3.67 14.48 8.11
N ASP A 153 3.78 15.35 9.11
CA ASP A 153 4.04 14.95 10.50
C ASP A 153 2.87 14.23 11.17
N ASP A 154 1.67 14.40 10.65
CA ASP A 154 0.40 13.90 11.18
C ASP A 154 -0.09 12.62 10.47
N LEU A 155 0.75 11.99 9.65
CA LEU A 155 0.42 10.68 9.08
C LEU A 155 0.16 9.65 10.17
N MET A 156 -0.97 8.97 10.04
CA MET A 156 -1.41 7.90 10.95
C MET A 156 -1.50 6.57 10.23
N ALA A 157 -1.29 5.47 10.96
CA ALA A 157 -1.50 4.11 10.46
C ALA A 157 -1.75 3.16 11.64
N SER A 158 -2.12 1.90 11.34
CA SER A 158 -2.14 0.83 12.33
C SER A 158 -0.74 0.65 12.93
N ARG A 159 -0.66 0.66 14.26
CA ARG A 159 0.60 0.44 15.01
C ARG A 159 1.27 -0.86 14.59
N HIS A 160 0.44 -1.89 14.40
CA HIS A 160 0.90 -3.20 13.98
C HIS A 160 1.59 -3.13 12.62
N ALA A 161 0.93 -2.58 11.60
CA ALA A 161 1.48 -2.44 10.26
C ALA A 161 2.74 -1.56 10.23
N VAL A 162 2.80 -0.48 11.02
CA VAL A 162 4.01 0.36 11.15
C VAL A 162 5.20 -0.44 11.65
N SER A 163 5.01 -1.39 12.57
CA SER A 163 6.12 -2.19 13.10
C SER A 163 6.78 -3.07 12.03
N PHE A 164 5.99 -3.59 11.08
CA PHE A 164 6.51 -4.37 9.95
C PHE A 164 7.08 -3.47 8.85
N LEU A 165 6.47 -2.30 8.61
CA LEU A 165 7.00 -1.29 7.70
C LEU A 165 8.40 -0.83 8.14
N ASP A 166 8.62 -0.60 9.42
CA ASP A 166 9.91 -0.24 9.98
C ASP A 166 10.99 -1.28 9.66
N VAL A 167 10.66 -2.56 9.79
CA VAL A 167 11.59 -3.65 9.47
C VAL A 167 11.89 -3.68 7.98
N MET A 168 10.87 -3.57 7.13
CA MET A 168 11.02 -3.55 5.67
C MET A 168 11.88 -2.38 5.20
N ILE A 169 11.60 -1.16 5.64
CA ILE A 169 12.40 0.04 5.27
C ILE A 169 13.83 -0.07 5.76
N ARG A 170 14.04 -0.54 6.99
CA ARG A 170 15.40 -0.75 7.54
C ARG A 170 16.21 -1.71 6.68
N ASP A 171 15.62 -2.82 6.26
CA ASP A 171 16.31 -3.85 5.50
C ASP A 171 16.51 -3.43 4.04
N CYS A 172 15.56 -2.67 3.46
CA CYS A 172 15.72 -1.98 2.18
C CYS A 172 16.92 -1.01 2.24
N THR A 173 16.98 -0.12 3.23
CA THR A 173 18.07 0.82 3.44
C THR A 173 19.43 0.11 3.53
N ARG A 174 19.49 -1.01 4.22
CA ARG A 174 20.73 -1.80 4.32
C ARG A 174 21.13 -2.43 2.99
N ALA A 175 20.17 -2.95 2.24
CA ALA A 175 20.43 -3.63 0.98
C ALA A 175 20.90 -2.66 -0.12
N ILE A 176 20.23 -1.50 -0.25
CA ILE A 176 20.58 -0.52 -1.27
C ILE A 176 21.68 0.46 -0.85
N GLY A 177 21.97 0.56 0.46
CA GLY A 177 22.97 1.48 1.02
C GLY A 177 22.55 2.95 1.08
N GLU A 178 21.25 3.25 0.89
CA GLU A 178 20.68 4.61 0.90
C GLU A 178 19.46 4.69 1.82
N ASP A 179 19.44 5.68 2.70
CA ASP A 179 18.33 6.01 3.59
C ASP A 179 17.40 7.02 2.89
N SER A 180 16.68 6.54 1.88
CA SER A 180 15.87 7.40 1.01
C SER A 180 14.40 6.98 0.92
N THR A 181 14.01 5.81 1.41
CA THR A 181 12.59 5.42 1.46
C THR A 181 11.82 6.26 2.46
N GLY A 182 10.62 6.70 2.11
CA GLY A 182 9.72 7.41 3.01
C GLY A 182 8.26 7.09 2.74
N VAL A 183 7.37 7.59 3.59
CA VAL A 183 5.92 7.44 3.48
C VAL A 183 5.31 8.76 3.02
N THR A 184 4.60 8.73 1.91
CA THR A 184 3.93 9.89 1.33
C THR A 184 2.49 10.01 1.82
N GLU A 185 1.79 8.86 1.99
CA GLU A 185 0.43 8.82 2.48
C GLU A 185 0.19 7.51 3.26
N ALA A 186 -0.79 7.53 4.18
CA ALA A 186 -1.17 6.38 4.98
C ALA A 186 -2.68 6.41 5.29
N PHE A 187 -3.12 6.44 6.55
CA PHE A 187 -4.54 6.51 6.87
C PHE A 187 -5.19 7.78 6.32
N ARG A 188 -6.37 7.62 5.72
CA ARG A 188 -7.26 8.70 5.27
C ARG A 188 -8.63 8.58 5.92
N THR A 189 -9.18 9.70 6.41
CA THR A 189 -10.59 9.76 6.83
C THR A 189 -11.51 9.70 5.61
N TYR A 190 -12.80 9.44 5.84
CA TYR A 190 -13.81 9.51 4.77
C TYR A 190 -13.84 10.89 4.12
N GLU A 191 -13.85 11.95 4.94
CA GLU A 191 -13.92 13.34 4.49
C GLU A 191 -12.69 13.72 3.63
N TYR A 192 -11.50 13.31 4.04
CA TYR A 192 -10.29 13.57 3.26
C TYR A 192 -10.31 12.83 1.90
N GLN A 193 -10.80 11.59 1.87
CA GLN A 193 -10.95 10.85 0.61
C GLN A 193 -12.01 11.47 -0.31
N ASP A 194 -13.10 12.02 0.27
CA ASP A 194 -14.16 12.71 -0.48
C ASP A 194 -13.62 14.01 -1.12
N GLU A 195 -12.88 14.81 -0.36
CA GLU A 195 -12.22 16.00 -0.86
C GLU A 195 -11.21 15.66 -1.98
N LEU A 196 -10.36 14.67 -1.77
CA LEU A 196 -9.38 14.22 -2.75
C LEU A 196 -10.03 13.74 -4.06
N TYR A 197 -11.09 12.92 -3.95
CA TYR A 197 -11.82 12.42 -5.12
C TYR A 197 -12.44 13.57 -5.91
N ALA A 198 -13.08 14.53 -5.21
CA ALA A 198 -13.69 15.70 -5.84
C ALA A 198 -12.67 16.61 -6.52
N GLU A 199 -11.48 16.83 -5.92
CA GLU A 199 -10.39 17.59 -6.54
C GLU A 199 -9.89 16.95 -7.83
N ILE A 200 -9.68 15.63 -7.82
CA ILE A 200 -9.22 14.89 -9.01
C ILE A 200 -10.32 14.86 -10.09
N GLU A 201 -11.59 14.70 -9.71
CA GLU A 201 -12.71 14.76 -10.64
C GLU A 201 -12.84 16.16 -11.29
N GLU A 202 -12.66 17.23 -10.52
CA GLU A 202 -12.71 18.59 -11.04
C GLU A 202 -11.54 18.88 -12.00
N GLU A 203 -10.34 18.36 -11.69
CA GLU A 203 -9.13 18.65 -12.47
C GLU A 203 -9.01 17.79 -13.73
N TYR A 204 -9.32 16.47 -13.64
CA TYR A 204 -9.07 15.48 -14.69
C TYR A 204 -10.33 14.85 -15.27
N GLY A 205 -11.49 15.03 -14.62
CA GLY A 205 -12.78 14.49 -15.03
C GLY A 205 -13.14 13.18 -14.36
N GLU A 206 -14.44 12.85 -14.40
CA GLU A 206 -15.06 11.69 -13.71
C GLU A 206 -14.43 10.34 -14.11
N GLU A 207 -14.17 10.13 -15.39
CA GLU A 207 -13.56 8.88 -15.90
C GLU A 207 -12.17 8.65 -15.31
N TYR A 208 -11.35 9.72 -15.27
CA TYR A 208 -10.02 9.65 -14.68
C TYR A 208 -10.07 9.40 -13.16
N ALA A 209 -10.95 10.11 -12.45
CA ALA A 209 -11.10 9.92 -11.01
C ALA A 209 -11.47 8.46 -10.67
N LYS A 210 -12.41 7.86 -11.39
CA LYS A 210 -12.82 6.47 -11.21
C LYS A 210 -11.70 5.46 -11.44
N GLU A 211 -10.81 5.74 -12.38
CA GLU A 211 -9.72 4.84 -12.76
C GLU A 211 -8.55 4.88 -11.77
N TYR A 212 -8.26 6.06 -11.20
CA TYR A 212 -7.04 6.30 -10.43
C TYR A 212 -7.26 6.57 -8.94
N VAL A 213 -8.49 6.83 -8.50
CA VAL A 213 -8.77 7.17 -7.11
C VAL A 213 -9.99 6.40 -6.60
N ALA A 214 -9.81 5.66 -5.53
CA ALA A 214 -10.92 4.96 -4.90
C ALA A 214 -11.99 5.96 -4.42
N SER A 215 -13.26 5.64 -4.64
CA SER A 215 -14.39 6.44 -4.15
C SER A 215 -14.36 6.54 -2.62
N PRO A 216 -14.94 7.61 -2.03
CA PRO A 216 -15.08 7.74 -0.58
C PRO A 216 -15.74 6.52 0.04
N GLY A 217 -15.14 5.97 1.09
CA GLY A 217 -15.56 4.71 1.71
C GLY A 217 -14.98 3.45 1.08
N CYS A 218 -14.40 3.53 -0.13
CA CYS A 218 -13.86 2.38 -0.85
C CYS A 218 -12.34 2.34 -0.92
N SER A 219 -11.66 3.25 -0.22
CA SER A 219 -10.21 3.34 -0.18
C SER A 219 -9.61 2.45 0.91
N GLU A 220 -8.56 1.69 0.58
CA GLU A 220 -7.81 0.89 1.56
C GLU A 220 -7.11 1.76 2.62
N HIS A 221 -6.85 3.03 2.33
CA HIS A 221 -6.30 3.96 3.31
C HIS A 221 -7.21 4.16 4.54
N HIS A 222 -8.51 3.90 4.43
CA HIS A 222 -9.43 3.92 5.59
C HIS A 222 -9.10 2.84 6.62
N THR A 223 -8.42 1.77 6.22
CA THR A 223 -8.04 0.68 7.11
C THR A 223 -6.87 1.03 8.04
N GLY A 224 -6.04 2.00 7.66
CA GLY A 224 -4.73 2.24 8.29
C GLY A 224 -3.68 1.17 7.99
N LEU A 225 -3.96 0.25 7.03
CA LEU A 225 -3.07 -0.83 6.62
C LEU A 225 -2.40 -0.57 5.26
N ALA A 226 -2.77 0.52 4.57
CA ALA A 226 -2.20 0.93 3.29
C ALA A 226 -1.21 2.08 3.47
N PHE A 227 -0.12 2.01 2.70
CA PHE A 227 0.97 2.98 2.69
C PHE A 227 1.37 3.32 1.27
N ASP A 228 1.42 4.61 0.95
CA ASP A 228 2.06 5.09 -0.26
C ASP A 228 3.52 5.42 0.06
N LEU A 229 4.44 4.86 -0.72
CA LEU A 229 5.87 5.05 -0.52
C LEU A 229 6.44 6.06 -1.52
N GLY A 230 7.47 6.76 -1.10
CA GLY A 230 8.22 7.71 -1.89
C GLY A 230 9.72 7.60 -1.65
N VAL A 231 10.50 8.29 -2.48
CA VAL A 231 11.95 8.44 -2.31
C VAL A 231 12.26 9.87 -1.91
N TYR A 232 13.06 10.05 -0.87
CA TYR A 232 13.40 11.35 -0.30
C TYR A 232 14.91 11.55 -0.22
N TYR A 233 15.37 12.69 -0.70
CA TYR A 233 16.75 13.17 -0.58
C TYR A 233 16.74 14.49 0.22
N GLY A 234 16.80 14.36 1.55
CA GLY A 234 16.59 15.50 2.45
C GLY A 234 15.15 16.01 2.37
N SER A 235 14.95 17.26 1.93
CA SER A 235 13.62 17.86 1.74
C SER A 235 13.05 17.67 0.34
N TYR A 236 13.77 17.04 -0.57
CA TYR A 236 13.33 16.77 -1.93
C TYR A 236 12.72 15.36 -2.00
N ALA A 237 11.49 15.28 -2.51
CA ALA A 237 10.82 14.01 -2.81
C ALA A 237 10.98 13.69 -4.29
N ASP A 238 11.26 12.44 -4.62
CA ASP A 238 11.33 11.91 -5.97
C ASP A 238 10.35 10.74 -6.15
N SER A 239 10.15 10.33 -7.41
CA SER A 239 9.28 9.20 -7.72
C SER A 239 9.80 7.90 -7.10
N PHE A 240 8.90 7.17 -6.48
CA PHE A 240 9.18 5.81 -6.03
C PHE A 240 9.36 4.86 -7.24
N THR A 241 8.54 5.05 -8.28
CA THR A 241 8.54 4.23 -9.49
C THR A 241 9.91 4.23 -10.18
N GLY A 242 10.47 3.05 -10.40
CA GLY A 242 11.77 2.87 -11.07
C GLY A 242 12.99 3.21 -10.20
N SER A 243 12.81 3.47 -8.91
CA SER A 243 13.91 3.62 -7.98
C SER A 243 14.46 2.27 -7.51
N ALA A 244 15.71 2.25 -7.02
CA ALA A 244 16.29 1.06 -6.38
C ALA A 244 15.48 0.60 -5.16
N ASN A 245 14.85 1.55 -4.44
CA ASN A 245 13.94 1.27 -3.34
C ASN A 245 12.73 0.47 -3.82
N ALA A 246 12.09 0.91 -4.92
CA ALA A 246 10.93 0.23 -5.49
C ALA A 246 11.29 -1.18 -6.00
N GLU A 247 12.45 -1.34 -6.66
CA GLU A 247 12.93 -2.64 -7.12
C GLU A 247 13.10 -3.60 -5.96
N TRP A 248 13.83 -3.18 -4.92
CA TRP A 248 14.06 -4.03 -3.75
C TRP A 248 12.76 -4.33 -2.99
N ILE A 249 11.90 -3.34 -2.75
CA ILE A 249 10.65 -3.53 -2.01
C ILE A 249 9.69 -4.43 -2.80
N ASN A 250 9.58 -4.28 -4.13
CA ASN A 250 8.77 -5.16 -4.96
C ASN A 250 9.18 -6.63 -4.87
N GLU A 251 10.47 -6.91 -4.73
CA GLU A 251 10.99 -8.27 -4.60
C GLU A 251 10.83 -8.85 -3.19
N ASN A 252 10.74 -8.00 -2.16
CA ASN A 252 10.87 -8.43 -0.77
C ASN A 252 9.64 -8.16 0.12
N ALA A 253 8.70 -7.30 -0.28
CA ALA A 253 7.59 -6.83 0.54
C ALA A 253 6.76 -7.99 1.15
N GLN A 254 6.59 -9.10 0.42
CA GLN A 254 5.88 -10.27 0.88
C GLN A 254 6.48 -10.91 2.15
N TYR A 255 7.77 -10.80 2.37
CA TYR A 255 8.43 -11.33 3.57
C TYR A 255 8.18 -10.50 4.83
N TYR A 256 7.65 -9.29 4.65
CA TYR A 256 7.28 -8.36 5.73
C TYR A 256 5.76 -8.21 5.88
N GLY A 257 4.99 -9.04 5.19
CA GLY A 257 3.52 -9.01 5.26
C GLY A 257 2.86 -7.98 4.35
N PHE A 258 3.58 -7.41 3.38
CA PHE A 258 3.04 -6.44 2.44
C PHE A 258 2.86 -7.04 1.05
N ILE A 259 1.86 -6.53 0.33
CA ILE A 259 1.65 -6.78 -1.11
C ILE A 259 1.66 -5.44 -1.86
N ARG A 260 2.14 -5.45 -3.10
CA ARG A 260 1.86 -4.39 -4.04
C ARG A 260 0.40 -4.53 -4.49
N ARG A 261 -0.45 -3.64 -4.00
CA ARG A 261 -1.90 -3.83 -4.04
C ARG A 261 -2.50 -3.71 -5.44
N TYR A 262 -2.13 -2.66 -6.16
CA TYR A 262 -2.67 -2.35 -7.47
C TYR A 262 -1.63 -2.60 -8.54
N ARG A 263 -1.76 -3.75 -9.19
CA ARG A 263 -0.90 -4.17 -10.29
C ARG A 263 -1.62 -3.92 -11.59
N GLU A 264 -0.90 -3.46 -12.61
CA GLU A 264 -1.47 -3.13 -13.93
C GLU A 264 -2.21 -4.31 -14.57
N ASP A 265 -1.68 -5.51 -14.43
CA ASP A 265 -2.28 -6.75 -14.94
C ASP A 265 -3.50 -7.25 -14.15
N LYS A 266 -3.84 -6.61 -13.03
CA LYS A 266 -5.00 -6.92 -12.17
C LYS A 266 -6.06 -5.82 -12.13
N THR A 267 -5.91 -4.77 -12.94
CA THR A 267 -6.84 -3.62 -12.97
C THR A 267 -8.30 -4.05 -13.19
N ASP A 268 -8.55 -5.02 -14.06
CA ASP A 268 -9.91 -5.54 -14.32
C ASP A 268 -10.56 -6.20 -13.07
N ILE A 269 -9.76 -6.61 -12.10
CA ILE A 269 -10.23 -7.26 -10.85
C ILE A 269 -10.31 -6.24 -9.72
N THR A 270 -9.27 -5.42 -9.56
CA THR A 270 -9.16 -4.46 -8.45
C THR A 270 -9.97 -3.20 -8.67
N GLY A 271 -10.28 -2.87 -9.93
CA GLY A 271 -10.98 -1.65 -10.32
C GLY A 271 -10.14 -0.37 -10.27
N ILE A 272 -8.84 -0.47 -9.92
CA ILE A 272 -7.90 0.66 -9.84
C ILE A 272 -6.71 0.36 -10.76
N SER A 273 -6.28 1.35 -11.53
CA SER A 273 -5.07 1.28 -12.36
C SER A 273 -3.81 1.01 -11.54
N GLY A 274 -2.77 0.49 -12.18
CA GLY A 274 -1.55 0.07 -11.52
C GLY A 274 -0.86 1.20 -10.75
N GLU A 275 -0.61 0.98 -9.46
CA GLU A 275 0.13 1.88 -8.57
C GLU A 275 1.36 1.19 -8.04
N THR A 276 2.53 1.67 -8.41
CA THR A 276 3.81 1.06 -8.01
C THR A 276 4.25 1.46 -6.61
N TRP A 277 3.63 2.46 -6.02
CA TRP A 277 3.93 3.04 -4.72
C TRP A 277 3.01 2.56 -3.60
N HIS A 278 1.85 1.97 -3.92
CA HIS A 278 0.82 1.60 -2.97
C HIS A 278 1.00 0.17 -2.47
N TYR A 279 1.31 0.04 -1.17
CA TYR A 279 1.50 -1.23 -0.48
C TYR A 279 0.45 -1.44 0.58
N ARG A 280 -0.14 -2.64 0.60
CA ARG A 280 -1.13 -3.06 1.59
C ARG A 280 -0.52 -4.11 2.52
N TYR A 281 -0.62 -3.86 3.82
CA TYR A 281 -0.30 -4.88 4.83
C TYR A 281 -1.45 -5.89 4.93
N VAL A 282 -1.10 -7.16 4.83
CA VAL A 282 -2.02 -8.31 4.92
C VAL A 282 -1.47 -9.39 5.87
N GLY A 283 -0.25 -9.20 6.37
CA GLY A 283 0.46 -10.12 7.25
C GLY A 283 1.07 -11.34 6.54
N VAL A 284 2.02 -11.98 7.22
CA VAL A 284 2.59 -13.29 6.85
C VAL A 284 1.72 -14.36 7.52
N PRO A 285 1.36 -15.46 6.82
CA PRO A 285 1.88 -15.96 5.54
C PRO A 285 1.12 -15.48 4.29
N HIS A 286 0.07 -14.68 4.42
CA HIS A 286 -0.85 -14.32 3.35
C HIS A 286 -0.16 -13.62 2.19
N SER A 287 0.69 -12.63 2.48
CA SER A 287 1.48 -11.90 1.50
C SER A 287 2.37 -12.82 0.65
N ILE A 288 2.98 -13.82 1.29
CA ILE A 288 3.83 -14.82 0.60
C ILE A 288 2.99 -15.69 -0.34
N VAL A 289 1.82 -16.16 0.13
CA VAL A 289 0.91 -16.99 -0.69
C VAL A 289 0.41 -16.19 -1.88
N MET A 290 0.03 -14.93 -1.70
CA MET A 290 -0.42 -14.07 -2.79
C MET A 290 0.67 -13.88 -3.83
N GLU A 291 1.89 -13.52 -3.42
CA GLU A 291 2.99 -13.27 -4.35
C GLU A 291 3.42 -14.52 -5.11
N GLN A 292 3.56 -15.66 -4.42
CA GLN A 292 3.99 -16.92 -5.06
C GLN A 292 2.95 -17.50 -6.03
N ASN A 293 1.67 -17.18 -5.85
CA ASN A 293 0.58 -17.65 -6.72
C ASN A 293 0.05 -16.56 -7.65
N ASP A 294 0.72 -15.40 -7.70
CA ASP A 294 0.32 -14.28 -8.57
C ASP A 294 -1.11 -13.78 -8.31
N LEU A 295 -1.53 -13.72 -7.03
CA LEU A 295 -2.89 -13.33 -6.62
C LEU A 295 -2.94 -11.88 -6.14
N CYS A 296 -3.99 -11.14 -6.52
CA CYS A 296 -4.41 -9.96 -5.78
C CYS A 296 -5.27 -10.35 -4.56
N LEU A 297 -5.63 -9.39 -3.71
CA LEU A 297 -6.37 -9.67 -2.47
C LEU A 297 -7.75 -10.29 -2.75
N GLU A 298 -8.44 -9.84 -3.79
CA GLU A 298 -9.72 -10.38 -4.25
C GLU A 298 -9.60 -11.88 -4.58
N GLU A 299 -8.64 -12.24 -5.43
CA GLU A 299 -8.40 -13.62 -5.85
C GLU A 299 -7.95 -14.50 -4.67
N TYR A 300 -7.18 -13.94 -3.74
CA TYR A 300 -6.76 -14.64 -2.55
C TYR A 300 -7.94 -14.99 -1.63
N ILE A 301 -8.84 -14.05 -1.38
CA ILE A 301 -10.05 -14.27 -0.57
C ILE A 301 -10.93 -15.35 -1.21
N ASP A 302 -11.10 -15.31 -2.53
CA ASP A 302 -11.87 -16.32 -3.26
C ASP A 302 -11.23 -17.70 -3.13
N ARG A 303 -9.92 -17.79 -3.30
CA ARG A 303 -9.18 -19.05 -3.17
C ARG A 303 -9.23 -19.61 -1.75
N MET A 304 -9.23 -18.77 -0.72
CA MET A 304 -9.28 -19.24 0.66
C MET A 304 -10.55 -20.03 1.00
N ARG A 305 -11.64 -19.85 0.28
CA ARG A 305 -12.87 -20.67 0.45
C ARG A 305 -12.69 -22.14 0.15
N GLU A 306 -11.60 -22.54 -0.53
CA GLU A 306 -11.26 -23.93 -0.81
C GLU A 306 -10.64 -24.65 0.40
N TYR A 307 -10.16 -23.89 1.41
CA TYR A 307 -9.45 -24.45 2.57
C TYR A 307 -10.33 -24.38 3.82
N THR A 308 -10.55 -25.55 4.42
CA THR A 308 -11.34 -25.69 5.64
C THR A 308 -10.45 -25.96 6.85
N GLN A 309 -11.01 -25.90 8.06
CA GLN A 309 -10.25 -26.22 9.28
C GLN A 309 -9.70 -27.67 9.27
N LYS A 310 -10.37 -28.60 8.59
CA LYS A 310 -9.89 -30.01 8.44
C LYS A 310 -8.85 -30.19 7.35
N ASN A 311 -8.90 -29.32 6.35
CA ASN A 311 -7.96 -29.32 5.23
C ASN A 311 -7.42 -27.89 5.01
N PRO A 312 -6.58 -27.39 5.94
CA PRO A 312 -6.05 -26.03 5.86
C PRO A 312 -4.94 -25.91 4.79
N LEU A 313 -4.76 -24.70 4.29
CA LEU A 313 -3.56 -24.34 3.54
C LEU A 313 -2.37 -24.36 4.48
N LYS A 314 -1.34 -25.15 4.18
CA LYS A 314 -0.11 -25.24 4.96
C LYS A 314 0.97 -24.40 4.32
N VAL A 315 1.55 -23.52 5.09
CA VAL A 315 2.62 -22.62 4.65
C VAL A 315 3.78 -22.70 5.62
N SER A 316 4.96 -22.95 5.11
CA SER A 316 6.21 -22.89 5.88
C SER A 316 7.07 -21.75 5.37
N PHE A 317 7.49 -20.88 6.28
CA PHE A 317 8.38 -19.78 5.97
C PHE A 317 9.43 -19.59 7.06
N SER A 318 10.71 -19.66 6.70
CA SER A 318 11.80 -19.71 7.67
C SER A 318 11.60 -20.87 8.66
N SER A 319 11.54 -20.61 9.95
CA SER A 319 11.24 -21.62 10.98
C SER A 319 9.77 -21.63 11.42
N ALA A 320 8.92 -20.81 10.82
CA ALA A 320 7.52 -20.71 11.17
C ALA A 320 6.65 -21.60 10.28
N HIS A 321 5.67 -22.28 10.89
CA HIS A 321 4.69 -23.12 10.20
C HIS A 321 3.29 -22.60 10.47
N TYR A 322 2.50 -22.46 9.42
CA TYR A 322 1.16 -21.91 9.47
C TYR A 322 0.15 -22.88 8.85
N GLU A 323 -1.03 -22.91 9.43
CA GLU A 323 -2.24 -23.47 8.85
C GLU A 323 -3.25 -22.36 8.68
N VAL A 324 -3.75 -22.17 7.45
CA VAL A 324 -4.69 -21.11 7.12
C VAL A 324 -5.95 -21.70 6.54
N PHE A 325 -7.11 -21.28 7.04
CA PHE A 325 -8.39 -21.76 6.55
C PHE A 325 -9.48 -20.70 6.61
N TYR A 326 -10.52 -20.91 5.83
CA TYR A 326 -11.72 -20.06 5.77
C TYR A 326 -12.89 -20.73 6.50
N THR A 327 -13.77 -19.92 7.06
CA THR A 327 -15.08 -20.32 7.54
C THR A 327 -16.11 -19.21 7.37
N ALA A 328 -17.33 -19.58 6.96
CA ALA A 328 -18.50 -18.69 6.96
C ALA A 328 -19.29 -18.76 8.28
N LYS A 329 -18.91 -19.66 9.21
CA LYS A 329 -19.55 -19.77 10.53
C LYS A 329 -19.06 -18.64 11.44
N ASP A 330 -19.83 -18.28 12.43
CA ASP A 330 -19.48 -17.32 13.48
C ASP A 330 -18.65 -17.94 14.62
N TRP A 331 -18.18 -19.18 14.45
CA TRP A 331 -17.32 -19.91 15.39
C TRP A 331 -16.42 -20.92 14.66
N ILE A 332 -15.35 -21.29 15.33
CA ILE A 332 -14.46 -22.40 14.96
C ILE A 332 -14.23 -23.36 16.11
N ARG A 333 -13.79 -24.58 15.85
CA ARG A 333 -13.14 -25.38 16.89
C ARG A 333 -11.82 -24.71 17.24
N ILE A 334 -11.54 -24.60 18.54
CA ILE A 334 -10.28 -23.99 19.05
C ILE A 334 -9.10 -24.76 18.45
N PRO A 335 -8.21 -24.12 17.65
CA PRO A 335 -7.06 -24.80 17.07
C PRO A 335 -5.98 -25.10 18.13
N GLU A 336 -5.14 -26.10 17.84
CA GLU A 336 -3.90 -26.28 18.60
C GLU A 336 -2.86 -25.27 18.08
N GLY A 337 -2.36 -24.42 18.97
CA GLY A 337 -1.40 -23.36 18.64
C GLY A 337 -1.93 -21.94 18.83
N THR A 338 -1.09 -20.98 18.54
CA THR A 338 -1.51 -19.56 18.56
C THR A 338 -2.21 -19.21 17.27
N PHE A 339 -3.37 -18.58 17.34
CA PHE A 339 -4.11 -18.23 16.14
C PHE A 339 -4.60 -16.78 16.13
N THR A 340 -4.84 -16.27 14.94
CA THR A 340 -5.49 -14.98 14.69
C THR A 340 -6.70 -15.19 13.77
N VAL A 341 -7.66 -14.27 13.85
CA VAL A 341 -8.86 -14.27 13.01
C VAL A 341 -8.98 -12.92 12.33
N SER A 342 -9.10 -12.94 11.03
CA SER A 342 -9.47 -11.76 10.24
C SER A 342 -10.82 -12.00 9.56
N GLY A 343 -11.74 -11.04 9.66
CA GLY A 343 -12.83 -10.97 8.72
C GLY A 343 -12.30 -10.66 7.32
N ASN A 344 -13.04 -11.03 6.29
CA ASN A 344 -12.69 -10.69 4.92
C ASN A 344 -13.51 -9.53 4.34
N ASN A 345 -14.41 -8.94 5.12
CA ASN A 345 -15.36 -7.88 4.71
C ASN A 345 -16.34 -8.30 3.60
N VAL A 346 -16.42 -9.58 3.26
CA VAL A 346 -17.27 -10.15 2.21
C VAL A 346 -18.31 -11.08 2.81
N ASP A 347 -17.90 -12.25 3.30
CA ASP A 347 -18.82 -13.33 3.65
C ASP A 347 -18.29 -14.27 4.75
N GLY A 348 -17.12 -14.02 5.32
CA GLY A 348 -16.57 -14.92 6.32
C GLY A 348 -15.22 -14.50 6.90
N TYR A 349 -14.55 -15.48 7.46
CA TYR A 349 -13.38 -15.27 8.30
C TYR A 349 -12.22 -16.14 7.80
N ILE A 350 -11.02 -15.59 7.85
CA ILE A 350 -9.78 -16.30 7.58
C ILE A 350 -9.05 -16.46 8.91
N VAL A 351 -8.77 -17.70 9.26
CA VAL A 351 -8.09 -18.07 10.50
C VAL A 351 -6.68 -18.50 10.16
N THR A 352 -5.72 -17.94 10.86
CA THR A 352 -4.29 -18.27 10.70
C THR A 352 -3.77 -18.85 11.99
N VAL A 353 -3.36 -20.09 11.96
CA VAL A 353 -2.82 -20.82 13.10
C VAL A 353 -1.31 -20.96 12.94
N ARG A 354 -0.56 -20.58 13.96
CA ARG A 354 0.87 -20.81 14.02
C ARG A 354 1.16 -22.05 14.83
N THR A 355 1.68 -23.11 14.18
CA THR A 355 1.80 -24.44 14.76
C THR A 355 3.18 -24.78 15.36
N ASP A 356 4.19 -23.97 15.11
CA ASP A 356 5.57 -24.15 15.62
C ASP A 356 5.77 -23.60 17.05
N LEU A 357 4.77 -22.95 17.63
CA LEU A 357 4.82 -22.35 18.99
C LEU A 357 4.08 -23.16 20.04
N THR A 358 3.92 -24.47 19.86
CA THR A 358 3.26 -25.39 20.82
C THR A 358 4.18 -25.86 21.93
#